data_48507c03d547eb2e107f82268510a363
#
_entry.id   48507c03d547eb2e107f82268510a363
#
_cell.length_a   1.000
_cell.length_b   1.000
_cell.length_c   1.000
_cell.angle_alpha   90.00
_cell.angle_beta   90.00
_cell.angle_gamma   90.00
#
_symmetry.space_group_name_H-M   'P 1'
#
loop_
_entity.id
_entity.type
_entity.pdbx_description
1 polymer ?
#
loop_
_entity_poly.entity_id
_entity_poly.type
_entity_poly.pdbx_seq_one_letter_code
_entity_poly.pdbx_strand_id
1 'polypeptide(L)'
;IRFFPQNLPERTDWVWLARLRHVLTANDHYLPEVGKDNAGQKFVFWSQFVLIAVLLVTGIGLWDQGLAYVENLFGFKATIEQQRWAALIHSIAAVLAIAIWIVHVYAAIWVRGTMSAMTRGTVTGGWGWRHHRRWLRKEVEEGAVEVEKTA
;
A
#
# COMPACT_ATOMS: atom_id res chain seq x y z
N ILE A 1 12.00 1.08 -12.56
CA ILE A 1 10.76 0.70 -11.87
C ILE A 1 11.11 -0.38 -10.83
N ARG A 2 11.83 0.01 -9.76
CA ARG A 2 12.29 -0.90 -8.69
C ARG A 2 11.20 -1.24 -7.66
N PHE A 3 10.11 -0.48 -7.58
CA PHE A 3 9.08 -0.64 -6.54
C PHE A 3 8.11 -1.80 -6.79
N PHE A 4 7.83 -2.14 -8.03
CA PHE A 4 6.82 -3.15 -8.37
C PHE A 4 7.19 -4.57 -7.88
N PRO A 5 8.43 -5.06 -8.10
CA PRO A 5 8.80 -6.40 -7.62
C PRO A 5 8.80 -6.55 -6.09
N GLN A 6 9.08 -5.46 -5.36
CA GLN A 6 9.13 -5.47 -3.90
C GLN A 6 7.74 -5.60 -3.25
N ASN A 7 6.69 -5.18 -3.98
CA ASN A 7 5.31 -5.25 -3.54
C ASN A 7 4.57 -6.53 -3.96
N LEU A 8 5.27 -7.49 -4.60
CA LEU A 8 4.65 -8.78 -4.93
C LEU A 8 4.37 -9.58 -3.65
N PRO A 9 3.19 -10.24 -3.56
CA PRO A 9 2.84 -11.08 -2.43
C PRO A 9 3.81 -12.24 -2.27
N GLU A 10 4.31 -12.46 -1.06
CA GLU A 10 5.17 -13.57 -0.67
C GLU A 10 4.42 -14.50 0.30
N ARG A 11 4.90 -15.75 0.47
CA ARG A 11 4.32 -16.67 1.47
C ARG A 11 4.40 -16.13 2.90
N THR A 12 5.43 -15.35 3.21
CA THR A 12 5.63 -14.67 4.49
C THR A 12 4.53 -13.66 4.80
N ASP A 13 3.89 -13.06 3.78
CA ASP A 13 2.82 -12.09 3.95
C ASP A 13 1.56 -12.73 4.55
N TRP A 14 1.24 -13.96 4.14
CA TRP A 14 0.12 -14.72 4.70
C TRP A 14 0.32 -15.07 6.18
N VAL A 15 1.57 -15.44 6.56
CA VAL A 15 1.92 -15.70 7.95
C VAL A 15 1.84 -14.42 8.78
N TRP A 16 2.27 -13.28 8.21
CA TRP A 16 2.19 -11.97 8.84
C TRP A 16 0.72 -11.57 9.08
N LEU A 17 -0.14 -11.71 8.07
CA LEU A 17 -1.58 -11.42 8.18
C LEU A 17 -2.27 -12.31 9.21
N ALA A 18 -1.95 -13.60 9.26
CA ALA A 18 -2.48 -14.51 10.27
C ALA A 18 -2.08 -14.10 11.71
N ARG A 19 -0.98 -13.33 11.85
CA ARG A 19 -0.47 -12.84 13.13
C ARG A 19 -0.78 -11.36 13.38
N LEU A 20 -1.73 -10.77 12.67
CA LEU A 20 -2.08 -9.34 12.75
C LEU A 20 -2.38 -8.87 14.18
N ARG A 21 -2.93 -9.75 15.03
CA ARG A 21 -3.16 -9.45 16.46
C ARG A 21 -1.88 -9.02 17.20
N HIS A 22 -0.72 -9.58 16.83
CA HIS A 22 0.56 -9.24 17.45
C HIS A 22 1.07 -7.87 17.01
N VAL A 23 0.70 -7.43 15.80
CA VAL A 23 0.95 -6.05 15.35
C VAL A 23 0.15 -5.07 16.22
N LEU A 24 -1.13 -5.35 16.44
CA LEU A 24 -2.02 -4.49 17.23
C LEU A 24 -1.61 -4.42 18.72
N THR A 25 -0.97 -5.46 19.24
CA THR A 25 -0.46 -5.52 20.62
C THR A 25 1.00 -5.10 20.75
N ALA A 26 1.62 -4.56 19.69
CA ALA A 26 3.03 -4.16 19.61
C ALA A 26 4.02 -5.29 20.00
N ASN A 27 3.66 -6.55 19.75
CA ASN A 27 4.42 -7.74 20.10
C ASN A 27 5.15 -8.31 18.88
N ASP A 28 6.10 -7.54 18.37
CA ASP A 28 6.77 -7.76 17.08
C ASP A 28 7.63 -9.04 17.02
N HIS A 29 7.98 -9.62 18.18
CA HIS A 29 8.80 -10.84 18.28
C HIS A 29 8.15 -12.07 17.63
N TYR A 30 6.83 -12.11 17.52
CA TYR A 30 6.08 -13.20 16.90
C TYR A 30 5.82 -13.01 15.40
N LEU A 31 6.24 -11.87 14.84
CA LEU A 31 6.08 -11.61 13.42
C LEU A 31 7.22 -12.24 12.61
N PRO A 32 6.94 -12.72 11.39
CA PRO A 32 7.97 -13.21 10.49
C PRO A 32 8.90 -12.06 10.06
N GLU A 33 10.14 -12.39 9.75
CA GLU A 33 11.09 -11.41 9.20
C GLU A 33 10.62 -10.95 7.82
N VAL A 34 10.37 -9.65 7.69
CA VAL A 34 9.90 -9.03 6.46
C VAL A 34 11.03 -8.29 5.74
N GLY A 35 10.85 -8.13 4.43
CA GLY A 35 11.72 -7.34 3.58
C GLY A 35 11.52 -5.84 3.79
N LYS A 36 11.70 -5.06 2.72
CA LYS A 36 11.50 -3.61 2.73
C LYS A 36 10.05 -3.24 3.05
N ASP A 37 9.10 -3.97 2.47
CA ASP A 37 7.68 -3.77 2.69
C ASP A 37 7.07 -4.97 3.41
N ASN A 38 6.26 -4.71 4.44
CA ASN A 38 5.50 -5.73 5.16
C ASN A 38 4.14 -5.98 4.48
N ALA A 39 3.45 -7.05 4.88
CA ALA A 39 2.17 -7.42 4.29
C ALA A 39 1.09 -6.32 4.38
N GLY A 40 1.09 -5.53 5.45
CA GLY A 40 0.18 -4.39 5.59
C GLY A 40 0.45 -3.29 4.57
N GLN A 41 1.71 -2.97 4.31
CA GLN A 41 2.11 -1.98 3.29
C GLN A 41 1.78 -2.48 1.88
N LYS A 42 2.05 -3.76 1.58
CA LYS A 42 1.67 -4.39 0.31
C LYS A 42 0.15 -4.39 0.11
N PHE A 43 -0.62 -4.68 1.17
CA PHE A 43 -2.08 -4.63 1.12
C PHE A 43 -2.59 -3.22 0.79
N VAL A 44 -2.06 -2.18 1.44
CA VAL A 44 -2.42 -0.79 1.15
C VAL A 44 -2.06 -0.44 -0.30
N PHE A 45 -0.86 -0.80 -0.77
CA PHE A 45 -0.42 -0.54 -2.14
C PHE A 45 -1.39 -1.13 -3.17
N TRP A 46 -1.70 -2.43 -3.06
CA TRP A 46 -2.56 -3.11 -4.03
C TRP A 46 -4.01 -2.68 -3.95
N SER A 47 -4.54 -2.47 -2.73
CA SER A 47 -5.91 -1.97 -2.56
C SER A 47 -6.07 -0.58 -3.18
N GLN A 48 -5.14 0.33 -2.92
CA GLN A 48 -5.20 1.67 -3.51
C GLN A 48 -5.03 1.63 -5.02
N PHE A 49 -4.12 0.80 -5.54
CA PHE A 49 -3.96 0.63 -6.98
C PHE A 49 -5.24 0.18 -7.66
N VAL A 50 -5.90 -0.86 -7.14
CA VAL A 50 -7.17 -1.37 -7.68
C VAL A 50 -8.29 -0.34 -7.53
N LEU A 51 -8.43 0.28 -6.36
CA LEU A 51 -9.49 1.27 -6.12
C LEU A 51 -9.32 2.51 -6.99
N ILE A 52 -8.10 3.00 -7.19
CA ILE A 52 -7.82 4.12 -8.11
C ILE A 52 -8.17 3.73 -9.55
N ALA A 53 -7.85 2.52 -10.00
CA ALA A 53 -8.23 2.06 -11.32
C ALA A 53 -9.76 1.99 -11.49
N VAL A 54 -10.47 1.47 -10.48
CA VAL A 54 -11.95 1.46 -10.46
C VAL A 54 -12.51 2.88 -10.48
N LEU A 55 -11.98 3.78 -9.66
CA LEU A 55 -12.39 5.19 -9.62
C LEU A 55 -12.15 5.89 -10.96
N LEU A 56 -11.01 5.62 -11.62
CA LEU A 56 -10.70 6.18 -12.92
C LEU A 56 -11.72 5.72 -13.98
N VAL A 57 -11.95 4.41 -14.08
CA VAL A 57 -12.87 3.84 -15.06
C VAL A 57 -14.30 4.31 -14.84
N THR A 58 -14.77 4.22 -13.59
CA THR A 58 -16.14 4.67 -13.26
C THR A 58 -16.28 6.19 -13.36
N GLY A 59 -15.24 6.95 -13.01
CA GLY A 59 -15.22 8.40 -13.15
C GLY A 59 -15.32 8.88 -14.60
N ILE A 60 -14.64 8.22 -15.53
CA ILE A 60 -14.80 8.48 -16.97
C ILE A 60 -16.26 8.23 -17.40
N GLY A 61 -16.87 7.15 -16.90
CA GLY A 61 -18.27 6.82 -17.17
C GLY A 61 -19.30 7.80 -16.58
N LEU A 62 -18.91 8.59 -15.59
CA LEU A 62 -19.73 9.62 -14.93
C LEU A 62 -19.49 11.03 -15.48
N TRP A 63 -18.41 11.22 -16.21
CA TRP A 63 -18.07 12.49 -16.82
C TRP A 63 -18.58 12.53 -18.26
N ASP A 64 -19.56 13.39 -18.57
CA ASP A 64 -20.28 13.41 -19.86
C ASP A 64 -19.36 13.45 -21.08
N GLN A 65 -18.34 14.31 -21.09
CA GLN A 65 -17.40 14.42 -22.20
C GLN A 65 -16.52 13.17 -22.31
N GLY A 66 -16.09 12.62 -21.17
CA GLY A 66 -15.30 11.40 -21.12
C GLY A 66 -16.09 10.20 -21.62
N LEU A 67 -17.33 10.06 -21.18
CA LEU A 67 -18.24 9.03 -21.64
C LEU A 67 -18.51 9.13 -23.14
N ALA A 68 -18.83 10.33 -23.63
CA ALA A 68 -19.06 10.57 -25.07
C ALA A 68 -17.84 10.22 -25.93
N TYR A 69 -16.62 10.50 -25.42
CA TYR A 69 -15.39 10.11 -26.10
C TYR A 69 -15.24 8.59 -26.19
N VAL A 70 -15.47 7.88 -25.10
CA VAL A 70 -15.39 6.42 -25.03
C VAL A 70 -16.48 5.76 -25.89
N GLU A 71 -17.72 6.28 -25.85
CA GLU A 71 -18.82 5.81 -26.70
C GLU A 71 -18.50 5.92 -28.20
N ASN A 72 -17.91 7.06 -28.62
CA ASN A 72 -17.50 7.27 -30.01
C ASN A 72 -16.34 6.36 -30.41
N LEU A 73 -15.38 6.13 -29.50
CA LEU A 73 -14.21 5.31 -29.79
C LEU A 73 -14.57 3.82 -29.96
N PHE A 74 -15.48 3.32 -29.12
CA PHE A 74 -15.85 1.91 -29.09
C PHE A 74 -17.19 1.60 -29.78
N GLY A 75 -17.92 2.60 -30.26
CA GLY A 75 -19.15 2.43 -31.05
C GLY A 75 -20.35 1.90 -30.23
N PHE A 76 -20.40 2.16 -28.92
CA PHE A 76 -21.53 1.79 -28.06
C PHE A 76 -22.17 3.04 -27.43
N LYS A 77 -23.32 2.87 -26.82
CA LYS A 77 -23.97 3.89 -25.99
C LYS A 77 -24.26 3.35 -24.60
N ALA A 78 -23.79 4.05 -23.58
CA ALA A 78 -24.06 3.67 -22.20
C ALA A 78 -25.52 3.91 -21.84
N THR A 79 -26.15 2.95 -21.20
CA THR A 79 -27.50 3.08 -20.69
C THR A 79 -27.53 3.82 -19.36
N ILE A 80 -28.68 4.40 -19.01
CA ILE A 80 -28.88 5.05 -17.70
C ILE A 80 -28.64 4.06 -16.56
N GLU A 81 -28.97 2.80 -16.73
CA GLU A 81 -28.73 1.78 -15.73
C GLU A 81 -27.22 1.54 -15.53
N GLN A 82 -26.44 1.48 -16.59
CA GLN A 82 -24.98 1.35 -16.50
C GLN A 82 -24.35 2.56 -15.80
N GLN A 83 -24.82 3.76 -16.05
CA GLN A 83 -24.36 4.98 -15.36
C GLN A 83 -24.71 4.95 -13.86
N ARG A 84 -25.91 4.45 -13.48
CA ARG A 84 -26.28 4.27 -12.09
C ARG A 84 -25.38 3.27 -11.37
N TRP A 85 -25.06 2.15 -12.01
CA TRP A 85 -24.09 1.20 -11.47
C TRP A 85 -22.69 1.81 -11.36
N ALA A 86 -22.25 2.56 -12.35
CA ALA A 86 -20.97 3.27 -12.29
C ALA A 86 -20.93 4.24 -11.09
N ALA A 87 -22.00 5.02 -10.85
CA ALA A 87 -22.10 5.92 -9.71
C ALA A 87 -22.05 5.17 -8.36
N LEU A 88 -22.76 4.06 -8.24
CA LEU A 88 -22.76 3.23 -7.03
C LEU A 88 -21.35 2.66 -6.75
N ILE A 89 -20.73 2.05 -7.76
CA ILE A 89 -19.40 1.46 -7.64
C ILE A 89 -18.38 2.55 -7.32
N HIS A 90 -18.45 3.70 -8.00
CA HIS A 90 -17.57 4.85 -7.75
C HIS A 90 -17.65 5.32 -6.30
N SER A 91 -18.86 5.48 -5.78
CA SER A 91 -19.09 5.93 -4.40
C SER A 91 -18.54 4.93 -3.38
N ILE A 92 -18.80 3.63 -3.57
CA ILE A 92 -18.28 2.59 -2.68
C ILE A 92 -16.74 2.56 -2.74
N ALA A 93 -16.15 2.60 -3.95
CA ALA A 93 -14.71 2.60 -4.12
C ALA A 93 -14.05 3.84 -3.50
N ALA A 94 -14.68 5.02 -3.61
CA ALA A 94 -14.20 6.25 -3.00
C ALA A 94 -14.16 6.14 -1.46
N VAL A 95 -15.26 5.67 -0.85
CA VAL A 95 -15.33 5.48 0.60
C VAL A 95 -14.27 4.49 1.08
N LEU A 96 -14.10 3.36 0.39
CA LEU A 96 -13.09 2.37 0.74
C LEU A 96 -11.67 2.92 0.58
N ALA A 97 -11.38 3.65 -0.50
CA ALA A 97 -10.07 4.26 -0.73
C ALA A 97 -9.72 5.26 0.37
N ILE A 98 -10.66 6.12 0.74
CA ILE A 98 -10.49 7.09 1.82
C ILE A 98 -10.29 6.39 3.17
N ALA A 99 -11.09 5.37 3.48
CA ALA A 99 -10.98 4.63 4.73
C ALA A 99 -9.60 3.94 4.86
N ILE A 100 -9.13 3.26 3.82
CA ILE A 100 -7.82 2.62 3.79
C ILE A 100 -6.71 3.68 3.94
N TRP A 101 -6.85 4.82 3.27
CA TRP A 101 -5.88 5.91 3.37
C TRP A 101 -5.79 6.49 4.79
N ILE A 102 -6.94 6.71 5.46
CA ILE A 102 -6.98 7.19 6.85
C ILE A 102 -6.28 6.19 7.78
N VAL A 103 -6.60 4.89 7.65
CA VAL A 103 -5.95 3.84 8.46
C VAL A 103 -4.45 3.80 8.21
N HIS A 104 -4.02 3.94 6.94
CA HIS A 104 -2.61 3.97 6.57
C HIS A 104 -1.86 5.16 7.20
N VAL A 105 -2.42 6.37 7.12
CA VAL A 105 -1.83 7.57 7.74
C VAL A 105 -1.77 7.42 9.25
N TYR A 106 -2.84 6.92 9.86
CA TYR A 106 -2.87 6.66 11.30
C TYR A 106 -1.78 5.67 11.73
N ALA A 107 -1.64 4.56 11.01
CA ALA A 107 -0.59 3.57 11.28
C ALA A 107 0.82 4.16 11.12
N ALA A 108 1.04 5.03 10.11
CA ALA A 108 2.32 5.70 9.91
C ALA A 108 2.69 6.65 11.06
N ILE A 109 1.71 7.31 11.66
CA ILE A 109 1.91 8.17 12.84
C ILE A 109 2.14 7.33 14.10
N TRP A 110 1.37 6.24 14.26
CA TRP A 110 1.43 5.36 15.43
C TRP A 110 2.78 4.64 15.57
N VAL A 111 3.33 4.15 14.47
CA VAL A 111 4.63 3.45 14.46
C VAL A 111 5.75 4.48 14.49
N ARG A 112 6.39 4.60 15.68
CA ARG A 112 7.51 5.53 15.89
C ARG A 112 8.63 5.28 14.88
N GLY A 113 9.12 6.35 14.24
CA GLY A 113 10.21 6.29 13.26
C GLY A 113 9.73 6.21 11.81
N THR A 114 8.49 5.80 11.55
CA THR A 114 7.93 5.73 10.18
C THR A 114 7.86 7.12 9.54
N MET A 115 7.46 8.13 10.28
CA MET A 115 7.43 9.52 9.77
C MET A 115 8.82 10.03 9.38
N SER A 116 9.87 9.68 10.15
CA SER A 116 11.25 10.01 9.77
C SER A 116 11.69 9.31 8.49
N ALA A 117 11.33 8.03 8.34
CA ALA A 117 11.59 7.28 7.12
C ALA A 117 10.94 7.94 5.88
N MET A 118 9.70 8.40 6.02
CA MET A 118 8.93 9.01 4.92
C MET A 118 9.41 10.43 4.58
N THR A 119 9.75 11.24 5.59
CA THR A 119 10.07 12.68 5.40
C THR A 119 11.55 12.93 5.17
N ARG A 120 12.43 12.14 5.80
CA ARG A 120 13.89 12.31 5.75
C ARG A 120 14.59 11.23 4.92
N GLY A 121 13.89 10.15 4.57
CA GLY A 121 14.48 9.01 3.87
C GLY A 121 15.47 8.18 4.70
N THR A 122 15.52 8.42 6.02
CA THR A 122 16.45 7.75 6.92
C THR A 122 15.73 7.08 8.08
N VAL A 123 16.27 5.95 8.51
CA VAL A 123 15.80 5.20 9.69
C VAL A 123 16.98 4.86 10.58
N THR A 124 16.74 4.68 11.88
CA THR A 124 17.76 4.17 12.79
C THR A 124 17.95 2.66 12.57
N GLY A 125 19.17 2.16 12.79
CA GLY A 125 19.48 0.74 12.69
C GLY A 125 18.57 -0.11 13.62
N GLY A 126 18.26 0.37 14.82
CA GLY A 126 17.33 -0.29 15.75
C GLY A 126 15.90 -0.38 15.21
N TRP A 127 15.42 0.65 14.52
CA TRP A 127 14.12 0.62 13.84
C TRP A 127 14.10 -0.41 12.71
N GLY A 128 15.12 -0.40 11.86
CA GLY A 128 15.26 -1.37 10.76
C GLY A 128 15.35 -2.80 11.26
N TRP A 129 16.11 -3.04 12.37
CA TRP A 129 16.22 -4.34 13.00
C TRP A 129 14.88 -4.84 13.58
N ARG A 130 14.09 -3.95 14.16
CA ARG A 130 12.80 -4.31 14.76
C ARG A 130 11.73 -4.60 13.73
N HIS A 131 11.64 -3.78 12.67
CA HIS A 131 10.51 -3.82 11.74
C HIS A 131 10.83 -4.43 10.37
N HIS A 132 12.12 -4.41 9.94
CA HIS A 132 12.53 -4.80 8.57
C HIS A 132 13.88 -5.56 8.58
N ARG A 133 14.02 -6.60 9.41
CA ARG A 133 15.29 -7.33 9.64
C ARG A 133 15.91 -7.86 8.36
N ARG A 134 15.12 -8.50 7.50
CA ARG A 134 15.62 -9.09 6.23
C ARG A 134 16.15 -8.00 5.30
N TRP A 135 15.47 -6.87 5.23
CA TRP A 135 15.93 -5.73 4.46
C TRP A 135 17.24 -5.15 5.03
N LEU A 136 17.29 -4.90 6.32
CA LEU A 136 18.49 -4.32 6.95
C LEU A 136 19.72 -5.21 6.77
N ARG A 137 19.60 -6.54 6.95
CA ARG A 137 20.71 -7.47 6.69
C ARG A 137 21.23 -7.35 5.26
N LYS A 138 20.34 -7.31 4.29
CA LYS A 138 20.69 -7.17 2.88
C LYS A 138 21.45 -5.87 2.61
N GLU A 139 20.97 -4.74 3.13
CA GLU A 139 21.64 -3.44 2.98
C GLU A 139 23.02 -3.41 3.63
N VAL A 140 23.20 -4.07 4.78
CA VAL A 140 24.49 -4.21 5.46
C VAL A 140 25.44 -5.13 4.65
N GLU A 141 24.95 -6.25 4.14
CA GLU A 141 25.72 -7.18 3.30
C GLU A 141 26.17 -6.54 1.98
N GLU A 142 25.33 -5.70 1.39
CA GLU A 142 25.62 -4.95 0.15
C GLU A 142 26.49 -3.70 0.40
N GLY A 143 26.84 -3.41 1.65
CA GLY A 143 27.68 -2.23 2.01
C GLY A 143 26.98 -0.89 1.83
N ALA A 144 25.65 -0.90 1.66
CA ALA A 144 24.84 0.31 1.49
C ALA A 144 24.63 1.09 2.81
N VAL A 145 24.96 0.46 3.95
CA VAL A 145 24.86 1.06 5.30
C VAL A 145 26.19 0.89 6.02
N GLU A 146 26.84 2.00 6.36
CA GLU A 146 27.93 1.98 7.33
C GLU A 146 27.35 1.73 8.72
N VAL A 147 27.66 0.57 9.29
CA VAL A 147 27.38 0.31 10.69
C VAL A 147 28.51 0.94 11.51
N GLU A 148 28.25 2.10 12.08
CA GLU A 148 29.15 2.70 13.07
C GLU A 148 29.32 1.70 14.23
N LYS A 149 30.49 1.10 14.30
CA LYS A 149 30.87 0.26 15.43
C LYS A 149 31.09 1.20 16.63
N THR A 150 30.05 1.44 17.39
CA THR A 150 30.21 2.00 18.74
C THR A 150 31.04 1.04 19.55
N ALA A 151 32.29 1.44 19.82
CA ALA A 151 33.21 0.79 20.72
C ALA A 151 32.68 0.87 22.18
#